data_01c1a2122c000c678d228e0c677f467c
#
_entry.id   01c1a2122c000c678d228e0c677f467c
#
_cell.length_a   1.000
_cell.length_b   1.000
_cell.length_c   1.000
_cell.angle_alpha   90.00
_cell.angle_beta   90.00
_cell.angle_gamma   90.00
#
_symmetry.space_group_name_H-M   'P 1'
#
loop_
_entity.id
_entity.type
_entity.pdbx_description
1 polymer ?
#
loop_
_entity_poly.entity_id
_entity_poly.type
_entity_poly.pdbx_seq_one_letter_code
_entity_poly.pdbx_strand_id
1 'polypeptide(L)'
;MTAGNGQVLYKPLGLLAELTHRCPLGCPYCSNPIELERRSDELDTATWTRVFREAAGLGVLQVHLSGGEPGARRDLVEIAAAAHAAPLYTNLITSGVGLSKETLAALAEVGLDHVQISIQDSKAASADHIAGYKGAYARKNALAAEVVRLGLPLTINMVVHRANIERIDEMVEQALELGASRIEIAHVQYYGWALKNRAALMPRREQVERAVGAVEALRAKHHGRIVIDAVVPDYYARFPKPCVGGWGRRSLNVTPSGRVLPCHAAESIPGLEFWSVRDHSLHEIWQSSPAFNAFRGTDWMPEPCISCARRDQDFGGCRCQAFLLTGDARATDPVCHLSPRHAMLAELASVQADEPYVYRR
;
A
#
# COMPACT_ATOMS: atom_id res chain seq x y z
N MET A 1 22.87 -13.58 -2.70
CA MET A 1 22.84 -13.44 -4.17
C MET A 1 23.54 -12.14 -4.52
N THR A 2 24.17 -12.04 -5.68
CA THR A 2 24.77 -10.79 -6.18
C THR A 2 24.08 -10.41 -7.49
N ALA A 3 23.77 -9.11 -7.68
CA ALA A 3 23.33 -8.60 -8.96
C ALA A 3 24.46 -8.65 -9.99
N GLY A 4 24.16 -8.53 -11.28
CA GLY A 4 25.15 -8.51 -12.35
C GLY A 4 26.22 -7.41 -12.25
N ASN A 5 26.00 -6.40 -11.39
CA ASN A 5 26.94 -5.32 -11.06
C ASN A 5 27.73 -5.55 -9.75
N GLY A 6 27.69 -6.77 -9.17
CA GLY A 6 28.40 -7.09 -7.92
C GLY A 6 27.69 -6.65 -6.62
N GLN A 7 26.53 -6.04 -6.69
CA GLN A 7 25.75 -5.61 -5.53
C GLN A 7 25.14 -6.79 -4.77
N VAL A 8 25.17 -6.76 -3.43
CA VAL A 8 24.51 -7.75 -2.59
C VAL A 8 22.99 -7.63 -2.75
N LEU A 9 22.36 -8.69 -3.24
CA LEU A 9 20.91 -8.79 -3.34
C LEU A 9 20.33 -9.39 -2.05
N TYR A 10 19.46 -8.63 -1.41
CA TYR A 10 18.65 -9.13 -0.31
C TYR A 10 17.51 -9.99 -0.85
N LYS A 11 17.07 -10.97 -0.06
CA LYS A 11 15.85 -11.71 -0.39
C LYS A 11 14.63 -10.81 -0.17
N PRO A 12 13.64 -10.80 -1.08
CA PRO A 12 12.39 -10.12 -0.82
C PRO A 12 11.65 -10.81 0.33
N LEU A 13 10.96 -10.03 1.16
CA LEU A 13 10.19 -10.54 2.31
C LEU A 13 8.70 -10.60 2.02
N GLY A 14 8.19 -9.71 1.14
CA GLY A 14 6.78 -9.58 0.85
C GLY A 14 6.49 -9.48 -0.64
N LEU A 15 5.35 -10.05 -1.04
CA LEU A 15 4.75 -9.93 -2.34
C LEU A 15 3.39 -9.23 -2.20
N LEU A 16 3.19 -8.12 -2.92
CA LEU A 16 1.87 -7.57 -3.17
C LEU A 16 1.35 -8.15 -4.49
N ALA A 17 0.33 -9.00 -4.42
CA ALA A 17 -0.34 -9.58 -5.58
C ALA A 17 -1.62 -8.77 -5.88
N GLU A 18 -1.54 -7.87 -6.86
CA GLU A 18 -2.71 -7.14 -7.34
C GLU A 18 -3.51 -8.03 -8.30
N LEU A 19 -4.51 -8.73 -7.77
CA LEU A 19 -5.25 -9.74 -8.52
C LEU A 19 -6.13 -9.17 -9.62
N THR A 20 -6.62 -7.94 -9.42
CA THR A 20 -7.52 -7.23 -10.33
C THR A 20 -7.51 -5.73 -10.02
N HIS A 21 -7.77 -4.88 -11.02
CA HIS A 21 -8.06 -3.47 -10.76
C HIS A 21 -9.56 -3.17 -10.62
N ARG A 22 -10.44 -4.15 -10.79
CA ARG A 22 -11.89 -3.96 -10.58
C ARG A 22 -12.17 -3.74 -9.10
N CYS A 23 -12.98 -2.73 -8.79
CA CYS A 23 -13.40 -2.42 -7.42
C CYS A 23 -14.76 -1.71 -7.46
N PRO A 24 -15.71 -2.02 -6.57
CA PRO A 24 -16.97 -1.31 -6.50
C PRO A 24 -16.85 0.11 -5.91
N LEU A 25 -15.73 0.41 -5.24
CA LEU A 25 -15.50 1.69 -4.58
C LEU A 25 -14.78 2.70 -5.47
N GLY A 26 -15.01 3.99 -5.17
CA GLY A 26 -14.42 5.11 -5.88
C GLY A 26 -13.44 5.94 -5.04
N CYS A 27 -12.78 5.40 -4.03
CA CYS A 27 -11.96 6.16 -3.06
C CYS A 27 -11.05 7.21 -3.72
N PRO A 28 -11.07 8.49 -3.26
CA PRO A 28 -10.33 9.58 -3.88
C PRO A 28 -8.81 9.50 -3.65
N TYR A 29 -8.37 8.61 -2.77
CA TYR A 29 -6.96 8.34 -2.49
C TYR A 29 -6.52 6.95 -2.95
N CYS A 30 -7.25 6.33 -3.88
CA CYS A 30 -6.95 4.97 -4.33
C CYS A 30 -5.49 4.84 -4.78
N SER A 31 -4.83 3.77 -4.35
CA SER A 31 -3.43 3.48 -4.70
C SER A 31 -3.27 2.85 -6.09
N ASN A 32 -4.36 2.31 -6.68
CA ASN A 32 -4.29 1.82 -8.05
C ASN A 32 -3.97 2.94 -9.04
N PRO A 33 -3.35 2.63 -10.17
CA PRO A 33 -2.99 3.63 -11.19
C PRO A 33 -4.22 4.35 -11.75
N ILE A 34 -3.99 5.49 -12.41
CA ILE A 34 -5.05 6.24 -13.10
C ILE A 34 -5.60 5.41 -14.25
N GLU A 35 -4.72 4.78 -15.00
CA GLU A 35 -5.07 3.87 -16.10
C GLU A 35 -5.18 2.45 -15.55
N LEU A 36 -6.41 1.97 -15.44
CA LEU A 36 -6.70 0.66 -14.87
C LEU A 36 -6.52 -0.43 -15.93
N GLU A 37 -5.90 -1.54 -15.56
CA GLU A 37 -5.76 -2.71 -16.42
C GLU A 37 -7.10 -3.38 -16.69
N ARG A 38 -7.25 -3.92 -17.89
CA ARG A 38 -8.49 -4.59 -18.32
C ARG A 38 -8.59 -5.98 -17.72
N ARG A 39 -9.83 -6.43 -17.48
CA ARG A 39 -10.11 -7.79 -17.04
C ARG A 39 -9.54 -8.86 -17.98
N SER A 40 -9.55 -8.61 -19.28
CA SER A 40 -8.99 -9.54 -20.28
C SER A 40 -7.51 -9.81 -20.12
N ASP A 41 -6.79 -8.90 -19.48
CA ASP A 41 -5.35 -8.93 -19.34
C ASP A 41 -4.91 -9.51 -17.98
N GLU A 42 -5.89 -9.80 -17.08
CA GLU A 42 -5.63 -10.40 -15.78
C GLU A 42 -4.97 -11.79 -15.92
N LEU A 43 -4.00 -12.05 -15.05
CA LEU A 43 -3.37 -13.37 -14.94
C LEU A 43 -4.40 -14.41 -14.50
N ASP A 44 -4.29 -15.62 -15.07
CA ASP A 44 -5.08 -16.76 -14.65
C ASP A 44 -4.55 -17.41 -13.36
N THR A 45 -5.34 -18.31 -12.77
CA THR A 45 -4.99 -19.03 -11.55
C THR A 45 -3.71 -19.84 -11.69
N ALA A 46 -3.46 -20.43 -12.86
CA ALA A 46 -2.26 -21.24 -13.11
C ALA A 46 -0.98 -20.37 -13.06
N THR A 47 -1.03 -19.19 -13.65
CA THR A 47 0.07 -18.22 -13.61
C THR A 47 0.30 -17.73 -12.17
N TRP A 48 -0.75 -17.38 -11.40
CA TRP A 48 -0.64 -17.02 -10.01
C TRP A 48 -0.03 -18.14 -9.16
N THR A 49 -0.41 -19.40 -9.40
CA THR A 49 0.18 -20.57 -8.71
C THR A 49 1.68 -20.66 -8.94
N ARG A 50 2.14 -20.42 -10.17
CA ARG A 50 3.57 -20.37 -10.50
C ARG A 50 4.27 -19.20 -9.81
N VAL A 51 3.67 -18.00 -9.84
CA VAL A 51 4.19 -16.77 -9.20
C VAL A 51 4.40 -16.99 -7.70
N PHE A 52 3.44 -17.59 -7.00
CA PHE A 52 3.56 -17.84 -5.56
C PHE A 52 4.67 -18.85 -5.23
N ARG A 53 4.80 -19.90 -6.03
CA ARG A 53 5.88 -20.88 -5.87
C ARG A 53 7.25 -20.23 -6.10
N GLU A 54 7.41 -19.41 -7.13
CA GLU A 54 8.63 -18.68 -7.42
C GLU A 54 8.94 -17.65 -6.32
N ALA A 55 7.93 -16.97 -5.79
CA ALA A 55 8.08 -16.03 -4.68
C ALA A 55 8.60 -16.71 -3.41
N ALA A 56 8.01 -17.85 -3.02
CA ALA A 56 8.48 -18.65 -1.89
C ALA A 56 9.93 -19.12 -2.12
N GLY A 57 10.28 -19.56 -3.34
CA GLY A 57 11.63 -19.94 -3.73
C GLY A 57 12.64 -18.79 -3.64
N LEU A 58 12.23 -17.55 -3.86
CA LEU A 58 13.05 -16.34 -3.66
C LEU A 58 13.25 -15.99 -2.19
N GLY A 59 12.44 -16.53 -1.28
CA GLY A 59 12.48 -16.27 0.14
C GLY A 59 11.44 -15.26 0.61
N VAL A 60 10.41 -14.98 -0.19
CA VAL A 60 9.20 -14.25 0.23
C VAL A 60 8.53 -15.05 1.36
N LEU A 61 8.15 -14.36 2.43
CA LEU A 61 7.52 -14.94 3.62
C LEU A 61 6.01 -14.73 3.62
N GLN A 62 5.54 -13.62 3.02
CA GLN A 62 4.14 -13.25 3.04
C GLN A 62 3.67 -12.73 1.69
N VAL A 63 2.41 -13.01 1.37
CA VAL A 63 1.72 -12.47 0.22
C VAL A 63 0.48 -11.70 0.66
N HIS A 64 0.32 -10.51 0.09
CA HIS A 64 -0.89 -9.72 0.21
C HIS A 64 -1.73 -9.89 -1.06
N LEU A 65 -2.84 -10.62 -0.96
CA LEU A 65 -3.83 -10.75 -2.02
C LEU A 65 -4.67 -9.47 -2.05
N SER A 66 -4.45 -8.64 -3.04
CA SER A 66 -4.94 -7.26 -3.10
C SER A 66 -5.36 -6.86 -4.52
N GLY A 67 -5.31 -5.57 -4.81
CA GLY A 67 -5.62 -4.97 -6.11
C GLY A 67 -6.66 -3.87 -5.97
N GLY A 68 -7.73 -3.91 -6.78
CA GLY A 68 -8.94 -3.13 -6.56
C GLY A 68 -9.76 -3.75 -5.43
N GLU A 69 -10.56 -4.77 -5.77
CA GLU A 69 -11.26 -5.62 -4.80
C GLU A 69 -11.08 -7.09 -5.20
N PRO A 70 -10.30 -7.87 -4.44
CA PRO A 70 -10.07 -9.28 -4.75
C PRO A 70 -11.37 -10.10 -4.89
N GLY A 71 -12.39 -9.78 -4.09
CA GLY A 71 -13.71 -10.41 -4.17
C GLY A 71 -14.43 -10.24 -5.53
N ALA A 72 -13.93 -9.38 -6.42
CA ALA A 72 -14.42 -9.27 -7.79
C ALA A 72 -13.93 -10.41 -8.70
N ARG A 73 -13.00 -11.26 -8.24
CA ARG A 73 -12.52 -12.45 -8.96
C ARG A 73 -13.34 -13.67 -8.56
N ARG A 74 -13.73 -14.46 -9.55
CA ARG A 74 -14.49 -15.70 -9.32
C ARG A 74 -13.61 -16.83 -8.79
N ASP A 75 -12.33 -16.80 -9.13
CA ASP A 75 -11.30 -17.79 -8.79
C ASP A 75 -10.44 -17.35 -7.58
N LEU A 76 -10.96 -16.44 -6.73
CA LEU A 76 -10.22 -15.94 -5.55
C LEU A 76 -9.87 -17.06 -4.56
N VAL A 77 -10.78 -18.02 -4.35
CA VAL A 77 -10.56 -19.13 -3.41
C VAL A 77 -9.45 -20.05 -3.92
N GLU A 78 -9.45 -20.36 -5.20
CA GLU A 78 -8.40 -21.19 -5.84
C GLU A 78 -7.04 -20.48 -5.79
N ILE A 79 -7.01 -19.16 -6.00
CA ILE A 79 -5.79 -18.35 -5.92
C ILE A 79 -5.27 -18.35 -4.47
N ALA A 80 -6.13 -18.17 -3.47
CA ALA A 80 -5.75 -18.21 -2.07
C ALA A 80 -5.22 -19.60 -1.65
N ALA A 81 -5.87 -20.68 -2.09
CA ALA A 81 -5.40 -22.04 -1.90
C ALA A 81 -4.00 -22.27 -2.49
N ALA A 82 -3.74 -21.73 -3.70
CA ALA A 82 -2.43 -21.81 -4.34
C ALA A 82 -1.35 -21.04 -3.59
N ALA A 83 -1.70 -19.88 -3.03
CA ALA A 83 -0.78 -19.09 -2.20
C ALA A 83 -0.44 -19.80 -0.89
N HIS A 84 -1.43 -20.38 -0.22
CA HIS A 84 -1.23 -21.17 1.00
C HIS A 84 -0.38 -22.43 0.74
N ALA A 85 -0.61 -23.12 -0.38
CA ALA A 85 0.18 -24.30 -0.78
C ALA A 85 1.65 -23.94 -1.10
N ALA A 86 1.97 -22.69 -1.37
CA ALA A 86 3.33 -22.20 -1.64
C ALA A 86 4.08 -21.73 -0.37
N PRO A 87 3.86 -22.29 0.80
CA PRO A 87 4.17 -21.90 2.19
C PRO A 87 4.41 -20.39 2.40
N LEU A 88 3.45 -19.58 1.97
CA LEU A 88 3.43 -18.13 2.19
C LEU A 88 2.37 -17.80 3.25
N TYR A 89 2.70 -16.92 4.18
CA TYR A 89 1.68 -16.30 5.04
C TYR A 89 0.74 -15.44 4.17
N THR A 90 -0.54 -15.78 4.16
CA THR A 90 -1.53 -15.19 3.24
C THR A 90 -2.35 -14.11 3.95
N ASN A 91 -2.34 -12.89 3.41
CA ASN A 91 -3.17 -11.79 3.89
C ASN A 91 -4.10 -11.31 2.76
N LEU A 92 -5.41 -11.38 2.99
CA LEU A 92 -6.40 -10.79 2.07
C LEU A 92 -6.61 -9.32 2.43
N ILE A 93 -6.30 -8.41 1.51
CA ILE A 93 -6.60 -6.98 1.63
C ILE A 93 -7.87 -6.69 0.82
N THR A 94 -8.96 -6.38 1.51
CA THR A 94 -10.27 -6.17 0.88
C THR A 94 -10.93 -4.87 1.31
N SER A 95 -11.75 -4.34 0.43
CA SER A 95 -12.66 -3.25 0.78
C SER A 95 -13.84 -3.72 1.64
N GLY A 96 -14.08 -5.04 1.74
CA GLY A 96 -15.25 -5.61 2.39
C GLY A 96 -16.57 -5.43 1.63
N VAL A 97 -16.52 -4.84 0.44
CA VAL A 97 -17.70 -4.66 -0.42
C VAL A 97 -17.53 -5.52 -1.68
N GLY A 98 -18.40 -6.49 -1.84
CA GLY A 98 -18.31 -7.46 -2.96
C GLY A 98 -17.71 -8.81 -2.56
N LEU A 99 -17.26 -8.97 -1.32
CA LEU A 99 -16.90 -10.26 -0.74
C LEU A 99 -18.07 -10.81 0.09
N SER A 100 -18.58 -11.99 -0.26
CA SER A 100 -19.67 -12.64 0.50
C SER A 100 -19.14 -13.40 1.72
N LYS A 101 -20.03 -13.68 2.67
CA LYS A 101 -19.69 -14.51 3.85
C LYS A 101 -19.32 -15.93 3.46
N GLU A 102 -19.97 -16.47 2.45
CA GLU A 102 -19.72 -17.81 1.92
C GLU A 102 -18.30 -17.87 1.28
N THR A 103 -17.94 -16.86 0.50
CA THR A 103 -16.58 -16.75 -0.06
C THR A 103 -15.54 -16.62 1.04
N LEU A 104 -15.83 -15.81 2.08
CA LEU A 104 -14.90 -15.64 3.20
C LEU A 104 -14.73 -16.97 3.99
N ALA A 105 -15.82 -17.74 4.19
CA ALA A 105 -15.74 -19.05 4.82
C ALA A 105 -14.90 -20.03 3.99
N ALA A 106 -15.11 -20.07 2.66
CA ALA A 106 -14.31 -20.90 1.78
C ALA A 106 -12.82 -20.50 1.78
N LEU A 107 -12.51 -19.21 1.89
CA LEU A 107 -11.13 -18.71 2.04
C LEU A 107 -10.50 -19.20 3.35
N ALA A 108 -11.25 -19.19 4.45
CA ALA A 108 -10.77 -19.73 5.72
C ALA A 108 -10.52 -21.25 5.64
N GLU A 109 -11.40 -21.99 4.97
CA GLU A 109 -11.26 -23.45 4.77
C GLU A 109 -10.02 -23.83 3.95
N VAL A 110 -9.63 -23.02 2.97
CA VAL A 110 -8.41 -23.27 2.18
C VAL A 110 -7.13 -22.75 2.83
N GLY A 111 -7.21 -22.22 4.07
CA GLY A 111 -6.06 -21.84 4.86
C GLY A 111 -5.62 -20.38 4.73
N LEU A 112 -6.55 -19.45 4.45
CA LEU A 112 -6.23 -18.01 4.53
C LEU A 112 -5.83 -17.66 5.98
N ASP A 113 -4.66 -17.00 6.16
CA ASP A 113 -4.12 -16.73 7.49
C ASP A 113 -4.61 -15.41 8.10
N HIS A 114 -4.98 -14.41 7.30
CA HIS A 114 -5.26 -13.06 7.78
C HIS A 114 -6.19 -12.30 6.85
N VAL A 115 -6.99 -11.39 7.42
CA VAL A 115 -7.82 -10.45 6.66
C VAL A 115 -7.57 -9.03 7.11
N GLN A 116 -7.33 -8.15 6.14
CA GLN A 116 -7.25 -6.70 6.34
C GLN A 116 -8.43 -6.03 5.64
N ILE A 117 -9.23 -5.29 6.39
CA ILE A 117 -10.38 -4.55 5.86
C ILE A 117 -10.10 -3.05 5.89
N SER A 118 -10.29 -2.39 4.74
CA SER A 118 -10.18 -0.93 4.65
C SER A 118 -11.49 -0.26 5.06
N ILE A 119 -11.47 0.54 6.14
CA ILE A 119 -12.59 1.38 6.60
C ILE A 119 -12.18 2.84 6.43
N GLN A 120 -13.07 3.70 5.91
CA GLN A 120 -12.72 5.07 5.53
C GLN A 120 -12.89 6.07 6.67
N ASP A 121 -13.76 5.79 7.64
CA ASP A 121 -14.06 6.67 8.76
C ASP A 121 -14.85 5.92 9.84
N SER A 122 -14.85 6.45 11.06
CA SER A 122 -15.72 6.00 12.18
C SER A 122 -17.20 6.37 11.97
N LYS A 123 -17.49 7.40 11.17
CA LYS A 123 -18.85 7.88 10.88
C LYS A 123 -19.36 7.30 9.58
N ALA A 124 -20.48 6.58 9.61
CA ALA A 124 -21.06 5.88 8.47
C ALA A 124 -21.26 6.78 7.24
N ALA A 125 -21.85 7.95 7.41
CA ALA A 125 -22.12 8.88 6.30
C ALA A 125 -20.81 9.39 5.66
N SER A 126 -19.79 9.69 6.46
CA SER A 126 -18.48 10.12 6.00
C SER A 126 -17.74 8.96 5.30
N ALA A 127 -17.76 7.77 5.89
CA ALA A 127 -17.15 6.58 5.32
C ALA A 127 -17.74 6.23 3.94
N ASP A 128 -19.07 6.26 3.81
CA ASP A 128 -19.76 6.02 2.54
C ASP A 128 -19.44 7.09 1.50
N HIS A 129 -19.39 8.37 1.92
CA HIS A 129 -19.01 9.48 1.05
C HIS A 129 -17.56 9.31 0.53
N ILE A 130 -16.59 9.04 1.42
CA ILE A 130 -15.19 8.83 1.04
C ILE A 130 -15.05 7.60 0.13
N ALA A 131 -15.77 6.53 0.41
CA ALA A 131 -15.78 5.32 -0.41
C ALA A 131 -16.40 5.54 -1.81
N GLY A 132 -17.22 6.59 -1.98
CA GLY A 132 -18.04 6.77 -3.17
C GLY A 132 -19.09 5.67 -3.33
N TYR A 133 -19.55 5.07 -2.21
CA TYR A 133 -20.48 3.92 -2.24
C TYR A 133 -21.41 3.93 -1.00
N LYS A 134 -22.70 4.14 -1.23
CA LYS A 134 -23.71 4.13 -0.17
C LYS A 134 -23.87 2.74 0.45
N GLY A 135 -23.78 2.66 1.78
CA GLY A 135 -23.91 1.42 2.53
C GLY A 135 -22.61 0.61 2.62
N ALA A 136 -21.47 1.14 2.16
CA ALA A 136 -20.18 0.49 2.31
C ALA A 136 -19.82 0.26 3.78
N TYR A 137 -20.02 1.26 4.63
CA TYR A 137 -19.72 1.19 6.06
C TYR A 137 -20.38 -0.02 6.74
N ALA A 138 -21.70 -0.19 6.55
CA ALA A 138 -22.43 -1.29 7.16
C ALA A 138 -21.95 -2.67 6.66
N ARG A 139 -21.65 -2.80 5.35
CA ARG A 139 -21.14 -4.05 4.77
C ARG A 139 -19.77 -4.42 5.31
N LYS A 140 -18.88 -3.46 5.46
CA LYS A 140 -17.52 -3.65 6.00
C LYS A 140 -17.55 -4.11 7.45
N ASN A 141 -18.37 -3.46 8.30
CA ASN A 141 -18.54 -3.87 9.69
C ASN A 141 -19.15 -5.28 9.79
N ALA A 142 -20.12 -5.61 8.95
CA ALA A 142 -20.71 -6.96 8.92
C ALA A 142 -19.68 -8.03 8.47
N LEU A 143 -18.80 -7.70 7.51
CA LEU A 143 -17.73 -8.62 7.11
C LEU A 143 -16.66 -8.75 8.20
N ALA A 144 -16.28 -7.65 8.88
CA ALA A 144 -15.34 -7.69 10.00
C ALA A 144 -15.82 -8.61 11.12
N ALA A 145 -17.10 -8.53 11.48
CA ALA A 145 -17.71 -9.45 12.45
C ALA A 145 -17.63 -10.92 11.99
N GLU A 146 -17.78 -11.17 10.70
CA GLU A 146 -17.67 -12.53 10.14
C GLU A 146 -16.22 -13.05 10.15
N VAL A 147 -15.23 -12.20 9.88
CA VAL A 147 -13.80 -12.53 10.00
C VAL A 147 -13.49 -13.02 11.42
N VAL A 148 -13.92 -12.26 12.43
CA VAL A 148 -13.71 -12.62 13.84
C VAL A 148 -14.47 -13.90 14.21
N ARG A 149 -15.72 -14.08 13.73
CA ARG A 149 -16.51 -15.30 13.97
C ARG A 149 -15.82 -16.55 13.41
N LEU A 150 -15.11 -16.43 12.29
CA LEU A 150 -14.34 -17.52 11.69
C LEU A 150 -12.99 -17.77 12.38
N GLY A 151 -12.63 -16.96 13.39
CA GLY A 151 -11.35 -17.08 14.10
C GLY A 151 -10.15 -16.56 13.31
N LEU A 152 -10.36 -15.82 12.21
CA LEU A 152 -9.28 -15.21 11.45
C LEU A 152 -8.78 -13.92 12.13
N PRO A 153 -7.47 -13.70 12.19
CA PRO A 153 -6.92 -12.41 12.60
C PRO A 153 -7.43 -11.28 11.72
N LEU A 154 -7.87 -10.18 12.35
CA LEU A 154 -8.39 -9.00 11.67
C LEU A 154 -7.46 -7.80 11.87
N THR A 155 -7.07 -7.18 10.75
CA THR A 155 -6.50 -5.83 10.73
C THR A 155 -7.51 -4.86 10.12
N ILE A 156 -7.71 -3.70 10.77
CA ILE A 156 -8.42 -2.58 10.16
C ILE A 156 -7.40 -1.60 9.60
N ASN A 157 -7.53 -1.25 8.32
CA ASN A 157 -6.75 -0.19 7.70
C ASN A 157 -7.62 1.06 7.53
N MET A 158 -7.14 2.19 8.06
CA MET A 158 -7.79 3.48 7.92
C MET A 158 -6.83 4.48 7.29
N VAL A 159 -7.20 4.93 6.08
CA VAL A 159 -6.43 5.95 5.37
C VAL A 159 -6.86 7.32 5.90
N VAL A 160 -5.92 8.01 6.56
CA VAL A 160 -6.16 9.28 7.25
C VAL A 160 -5.85 10.45 6.34
N HIS A 161 -6.77 11.40 6.31
CA HIS A 161 -6.70 12.64 5.55
C HIS A 161 -7.50 13.75 6.25
N ARG A 162 -7.54 14.96 5.68
CA ARG A 162 -8.16 16.13 6.32
C ARG A 162 -9.57 15.90 6.87
N ALA A 163 -10.40 15.12 6.18
CA ALA A 163 -11.80 14.94 6.56
C ALA A 163 -12.02 14.00 7.76
N ASN A 164 -11.05 13.12 8.10
CA ASN A 164 -11.22 12.11 9.14
C ASN A 164 -10.12 12.13 10.23
N ILE A 165 -9.03 12.88 10.04
CA ILE A 165 -7.87 12.92 10.96
C ILE A 165 -8.22 13.30 12.41
N GLU A 166 -9.27 14.08 12.63
CA GLU A 166 -9.70 14.49 13.96
C GLU A 166 -10.49 13.39 14.71
N ARG A 167 -10.70 12.22 14.08
CA ARG A 167 -11.46 11.10 14.64
C ARG A 167 -10.63 9.83 14.86
N ILE A 168 -9.32 9.98 15.00
CA ILE A 168 -8.40 8.83 15.22
C ILE A 168 -8.80 8.04 16.47
N ASP A 169 -9.21 8.70 17.55
CA ASP A 169 -9.66 8.05 18.78
C ASP A 169 -10.88 7.14 18.51
N GLU A 170 -11.88 7.68 17.81
CA GLU A 170 -13.08 6.92 17.44
C GLU A 170 -12.75 5.74 16.50
N MET A 171 -11.78 5.92 15.59
CA MET A 171 -11.34 4.86 14.68
C MET A 171 -10.67 3.70 15.42
N VAL A 172 -9.86 4.01 16.43
CA VAL A 172 -9.20 2.99 17.28
C VAL A 172 -10.23 2.25 18.13
N GLU A 173 -11.18 2.98 18.75
CA GLU A 173 -12.26 2.33 19.52
C GLU A 173 -13.13 1.46 18.61
N GLN A 174 -13.49 1.91 17.41
CA GLN A 174 -14.20 1.09 16.43
C GLN A 174 -13.45 -0.19 16.07
N ALA A 175 -12.13 -0.11 15.84
CA ALA A 175 -11.33 -1.29 15.54
C ALA A 175 -11.35 -2.30 16.70
N LEU A 176 -11.29 -1.81 17.95
CA LEU A 176 -11.44 -2.65 19.16
C LEU A 176 -12.83 -3.30 19.26
N GLU A 177 -13.90 -2.53 19.00
CA GLU A 177 -15.28 -3.03 19.01
C GLU A 177 -15.51 -4.10 17.94
N LEU A 178 -14.83 -3.97 16.78
CA LEU A 178 -14.85 -4.98 15.71
C LEU A 178 -14.01 -6.22 16.02
N GLY A 179 -13.28 -6.24 17.13
CA GLY A 179 -12.42 -7.36 17.51
C GLY A 179 -11.11 -7.44 16.75
N ALA A 180 -10.65 -6.32 16.14
CA ALA A 180 -9.39 -6.29 15.44
C ALA A 180 -8.21 -6.41 16.41
N SER A 181 -7.21 -7.21 16.03
CA SER A 181 -5.93 -7.32 16.75
C SER A 181 -4.94 -6.22 16.37
N ARG A 182 -5.17 -5.54 15.24
CA ARG A 182 -4.31 -4.49 14.68
C ARG A 182 -5.14 -3.43 13.95
N ILE A 183 -4.70 -2.18 14.08
CA ILE A 183 -5.16 -1.09 13.23
C ILE A 183 -3.96 -0.40 12.57
N GLU A 184 -4.06 -0.15 11.27
CA GLU A 184 -3.12 0.67 10.50
C GLU A 184 -3.73 2.05 10.28
N ILE A 185 -3.11 3.08 10.84
CA ILE A 185 -3.44 4.49 10.65
C ILE A 185 -2.46 5.04 9.63
N ALA A 186 -2.83 4.94 8.34
CA ALA A 186 -1.98 5.30 7.22
C ALA A 186 -2.37 6.67 6.66
N HIS A 187 -1.47 7.66 6.72
CA HIS A 187 -1.73 8.92 6.01
C HIS A 187 -1.63 8.76 4.51
N VAL A 188 -2.46 9.53 3.79
CA VAL A 188 -2.48 9.55 2.31
C VAL A 188 -1.08 9.85 1.77
N GLN A 189 -0.67 9.05 0.79
CA GLN A 189 0.50 9.33 -0.04
C GLN A 189 0.03 9.92 -1.37
N TYR A 190 0.61 11.05 -1.77
CA TYR A 190 0.10 11.86 -2.88
C TYR A 190 0.73 11.46 -4.21
N TYR A 191 0.21 10.39 -4.80
CA TYR A 191 0.39 9.99 -6.19
C TYR A 191 -0.95 9.56 -6.79
N GLY A 192 -1.04 9.37 -8.11
CA GLY A 192 -2.24 8.91 -8.79
C GLY A 192 -3.50 9.70 -8.39
N TRP A 193 -4.52 9.00 -7.92
CA TRP A 193 -5.80 9.59 -7.50
C TRP A 193 -5.65 10.53 -6.31
N ALA A 194 -4.81 10.20 -5.34
CA ALA A 194 -4.56 11.06 -4.19
C ALA A 194 -3.93 12.40 -4.59
N LEU A 195 -3.05 12.40 -5.59
CA LEU A 195 -2.45 13.64 -6.10
C LEU A 195 -3.47 14.53 -6.79
N LYS A 196 -4.43 13.96 -7.54
CA LYS A 196 -5.56 14.70 -8.14
C LYS A 196 -6.45 15.34 -7.08
N ASN A 197 -6.59 14.73 -5.92
CA ASN A 197 -7.41 15.18 -4.81
C ASN A 197 -6.61 15.87 -3.70
N ARG A 198 -5.34 16.21 -3.93
CA ARG A 198 -4.43 16.66 -2.87
C ARG A 198 -4.99 17.83 -2.06
N ALA A 199 -5.52 18.86 -2.70
CA ALA A 199 -6.04 20.04 -2.03
C ALA A 199 -7.21 19.70 -1.07
N ALA A 200 -8.04 18.73 -1.44
CA ALA A 200 -9.17 18.26 -0.63
C ALA A 200 -8.74 17.29 0.49
N LEU A 201 -7.67 16.51 0.28
CA LEU A 201 -7.22 15.46 1.20
C LEU A 201 -6.12 15.92 2.16
N MET A 202 -5.34 16.96 1.83
CA MET A 202 -4.20 17.40 2.63
C MET A 202 -4.65 17.92 4.01
N PRO A 203 -4.22 17.30 5.13
CA PRO A 203 -4.48 17.82 6.46
C PRO A 203 -3.65 19.07 6.72
N ARG A 204 -4.03 19.86 7.71
CA ARG A 204 -3.23 20.98 8.20
C ARG A 204 -2.12 20.46 9.13
N ARG A 205 -1.04 21.22 9.26
CA ARG A 205 0.07 20.85 10.14
C ARG A 205 -0.40 20.59 11.57
N GLU A 206 -1.24 21.48 12.10
CA GLU A 206 -1.74 21.39 13.47
C GLU A 206 -2.63 20.14 13.68
N GLN A 207 -3.36 19.71 12.64
CA GLN A 207 -4.13 18.45 12.67
C GLN A 207 -3.18 17.24 12.75
N VAL A 208 -2.10 17.27 11.98
CA VAL A 208 -1.11 16.18 12.00
C VAL A 208 -0.38 16.10 13.35
N GLU A 209 0.00 17.23 13.92
CA GLU A 209 0.67 17.29 15.22
C GLU A 209 -0.23 16.74 16.34
N ARG A 210 -1.52 17.14 16.36
CA ARG A 210 -2.50 16.56 17.30
C ARG A 210 -2.70 15.05 17.07
N ALA A 211 -2.78 14.61 15.81
CA ALA A 211 -2.95 13.21 15.47
C ALA A 211 -1.78 12.35 15.95
N VAL A 212 -0.54 12.82 15.81
CA VAL A 212 0.66 12.13 16.33
C VAL A 212 0.58 11.98 17.85
N GLY A 213 0.24 13.05 18.57
CA GLY A 213 0.06 12.98 20.02
C GLY A 213 -1.07 12.04 20.45
N ALA A 214 -2.20 12.06 19.74
CA ALA A 214 -3.32 11.14 19.99
C ALA A 214 -2.92 9.67 19.78
N VAL A 215 -2.20 9.36 18.70
CA VAL A 215 -1.72 7.99 18.43
C VAL A 215 -0.82 7.49 19.56
N GLU A 216 0.11 8.29 20.05
CA GLU A 216 0.99 7.87 21.15
C GLU A 216 0.21 7.63 22.44
N ALA A 217 -0.75 8.50 22.78
CA ALA A 217 -1.63 8.31 23.92
C ALA A 217 -2.49 7.02 23.79
N LEU A 218 -3.02 6.75 22.60
CA LEU A 218 -3.81 5.55 22.32
C LEU A 218 -2.98 4.27 22.38
N ARG A 219 -1.72 4.30 21.90
CA ARG A 219 -0.78 3.19 22.07
C ARG A 219 -0.54 2.83 23.53
N ALA A 220 -0.36 3.85 24.37
CA ALA A 220 -0.21 3.65 25.81
C ALA A 220 -1.50 3.12 26.45
N LYS A 221 -2.66 3.74 26.14
CA LYS A 221 -3.99 3.37 26.67
C LYS A 221 -4.38 1.92 26.33
N HIS A 222 -4.09 1.49 25.12
CA HIS A 222 -4.54 0.18 24.61
C HIS A 222 -3.41 -0.85 24.49
N HIS A 223 -2.29 -0.61 25.17
CA HIS A 223 -1.17 -1.55 25.19
C HIS A 223 -1.63 -2.98 25.53
N GLY A 224 -1.21 -3.96 24.75
CA GLY A 224 -1.59 -5.37 24.91
C GLY A 224 -3.01 -5.73 24.44
N ARG A 225 -3.84 -4.76 24.04
CA ARG A 225 -5.20 -5.01 23.50
C ARG A 225 -5.26 -4.97 21.99
N ILE A 226 -4.57 -4.00 21.38
CA ILE A 226 -4.50 -3.82 19.93
C ILE A 226 -3.14 -3.25 19.56
N VAL A 227 -2.60 -3.68 18.41
CA VAL A 227 -1.41 -3.07 17.83
C VAL A 227 -1.83 -1.86 16.99
N ILE A 228 -1.27 -0.69 17.27
CA ILE A 228 -1.55 0.53 16.52
C ILE A 228 -0.32 0.91 15.70
N ASP A 229 -0.36 0.62 14.41
CA ASP A 229 0.63 1.08 13.45
C ASP A 229 0.20 2.44 12.90
N ALA A 230 1.10 3.41 12.94
CA ALA A 230 0.84 4.73 12.39
C ALA A 230 2.01 5.18 11.52
N VAL A 231 1.67 5.67 10.35
CA VAL A 231 2.62 6.19 9.37
C VAL A 231 2.42 7.69 9.26
N VAL A 232 3.42 8.47 9.71
CA VAL A 232 3.39 9.94 9.65
C VAL A 232 3.37 10.40 8.19
N PRO A 233 2.62 11.46 7.83
CA PRO A 233 2.57 11.97 6.46
C PRO A 233 3.92 12.56 6.04
N ASP A 234 4.36 12.21 4.84
CA ASP A 234 5.66 12.62 4.30
C ASP A 234 5.80 14.14 4.18
N TYR A 235 4.75 14.84 3.78
CA TYR A 235 4.77 16.29 3.56
C TYR A 235 5.11 17.12 4.81
N TYR A 236 5.04 16.54 6.00
CA TYR A 236 5.38 17.21 7.27
C TYR A 236 6.60 16.60 7.96
N ALA A 237 7.24 15.62 7.33
CA ALA A 237 8.43 14.99 7.88
C ALA A 237 9.69 15.83 7.62
N ARG A 238 10.69 15.69 8.49
CA ARG A 238 12.00 16.32 8.31
C ARG A 238 12.90 15.50 7.37
N PHE A 239 12.74 14.21 7.38
CA PHE A 239 13.49 13.26 6.58
C PHE A 239 12.53 12.30 5.86
N PRO A 240 12.85 11.89 4.66
CA PRO A 240 12.01 10.93 3.95
C PRO A 240 12.09 9.55 4.59
N LYS A 241 11.05 8.76 4.37
CA LYS A 241 11.06 7.33 4.68
C LYS A 241 11.84 6.57 3.61
N PRO A 242 12.47 5.45 3.95
CA PRO A 242 13.06 4.57 2.94
C PRO A 242 11.95 4.04 2.01
N CYS A 243 12.15 4.16 0.71
CA CYS A 243 11.20 3.67 -0.30
C CYS A 243 10.99 2.15 -0.14
N VAL A 244 9.90 1.74 0.48
CA VAL A 244 9.56 0.33 0.76
C VAL A 244 10.76 -0.45 1.39
N GLY A 245 11.51 0.20 2.29
CA GLY A 245 12.71 -0.36 2.90
C GLY A 245 13.95 -0.37 2.00
N GLY A 246 13.94 0.43 0.95
CA GLY A 246 14.93 0.55 -0.12
C GLY A 246 14.42 -0.04 -1.44
N TRP A 247 14.60 0.69 -2.53
CA TRP A 247 14.15 0.31 -3.86
C TRP A 247 14.68 -1.09 -4.27
N GLY A 248 13.76 -2.00 -4.62
CA GLY A 248 14.10 -3.36 -5.03
C GLY A 248 14.82 -4.20 -3.96
N ARG A 249 14.60 -3.95 -2.66
CA ARG A 249 15.29 -4.64 -1.56
C ARG A 249 14.42 -5.61 -0.76
N ARG A 250 13.16 -5.28 -0.49
CA ARG A 250 12.35 -6.03 0.48
C ARG A 250 11.04 -6.55 -0.07
N SER A 251 10.48 -5.91 -1.07
CA SER A 251 9.17 -6.27 -1.62
C SER A 251 9.15 -6.16 -3.12
N LEU A 252 8.20 -6.86 -3.69
CA LEU A 252 7.83 -6.77 -5.09
C LEU A 252 6.31 -6.73 -5.20
N ASN A 253 5.82 -6.08 -6.24
CA ASN A 253 4.42 -6.02 -6.59
C ASN A 253 4.21 -6.69 -7.96
N VAL A 254 3.22 -7.53 -8.09
CA VAL A 254 2.79 -8.09 -9.38
C VAL A 254 1.43 -7.53 -9.72
N THR A 255 1.34 -6.82 -10.86
CA THR A 255 0.10 -6.21 -11.34
C THR A 255 -0.86 -7.26 -11.89
N PRO A 256 -2.14 -6.94 -12.12
CA PRO A 256 -3.10 -7.90 -12.68
C PRO A 256 -2.67 -8.48 -14.04
N SER A 257 -1.98 -7.72 -14.88
CA SER A 257 -1.48 -8.18 -16.18
C SER A 257 -0.14 -8.94 -16.11
N GLY A 258 0.50 -8.95 -14.92
CA GLY A 258 1.73 -9.69 -14.67
C GLY A 258 3.01 -8.86 -14.71
N ARG A 259 2.95 -7.54 -14.86
CA ARG A 259 4.14 -6.70 -14.72
C ARG A 259 4.63 -6.73 -13.27
N VAL A 260 5.94 -6.76 -13.07
CA VAL A 260 6.54 -6.79 -11.74
C VAL A 260 7.20 -5.47 -11.42
N LEU A 261 6.78 -4.89 -10.30
CA LEU A 261 7.18 -3.55 -9.88
C LEU A 261 7.93 -3.62 -8.55
N PRO A 262 8.95 -2.79 -8.32
CA PRO A 262 9.59 -2.64 -7.00
C PRO A 262 8.70 -1.94 -5.96
N CYS A 263 7.67 -1.21 -6.42
CA CYS A 263 6.66 -0.53 -5.63
C CYS A 263 5.43 -0.31 -6.52
N HIS A 264 4.23 -0.40 -5.99
CA HIS A 264 2.99 -0.21 -6.76
C HIS A 264 2.87 1.19 -7.42
N ALA A 265 3.57 2.21 -6.92
CA ALA A 265 3.62 3.55 -7.53
C ALA A 265 4.71 3.70 -8.60
N ALA A 266 5.55 2.68 -8.85
CA ALA A 266 6.73 2.79 -9.71
C ALA A 266 6.40 3.12 -11.18
N GLU A 267 5.22 2.75 -11.66
CA GLU A 267 4.73 3.08 -13.00
C GLU A 267 4.53 4.59 -13.23
N SER A 268 4.49 5.40 -12.16
CA SER A 268 4.47 6.85 -12.29
C SER A 268 5.78 7.45 -12.82
N ILE A 269 6.88 6.67 -12.84
CA ILE A 269 8.18 7.09 -13.36
C ILE A 269 8.29 6.65 -14.82
N PRO A 270 8.27 7.55 -15.80
CA PRO A 270 8.39 7.21 -17.21
C PRO A 270 9.79 6.66 -17.53
N GLY A 271 9.87 5.81 -18.55
CA GLY A 271 11.12 5.23 -19.02
C GLY A 271 11.67 4.08 -18.18
N LEU A 272 10.99 3.65 -17.11
CA LEU A 272 11.31 2.40 -16.43
C LEU A 272 10.73 1.21 -17.22
N GLU A 273 11.59 0.24 -17.53
CA GLU A 273 11.19 -1.00 -18.20
C GLU A 273 10.81 -2.04 -17.16
N PHE A 274 9.51 -2.38 -17.08
CA PHE A 274 8.99 -3.41 -16.17
C PHE A 274 8.82 -4.74 -16.91
N TRP A 275 9.51 -5.75 -16.43
CA TRP A 275 9.37 -7.11 -16.95
C TRP A 275 8.13 -7.79 -16.40
N SER A 276 7.59 -8.74 -17.18
CA SER A 276 6.38 -9.48 -16.85
C SER A 276 6.69 -10.91 -16.43
N VAL A 277 5.88 -11.43 -15.47
CA VAL A 277 5.88 -12.87 -15.15
C VAL A 277 5.42 -13.75 -16.30
N ARG A 278 4.86 -13.18 -17.38
CA ARG A 278 4.52 -13.93 -18.58
C ARG A 278 5.76 -14.37 -19.35
N ASP A 279 6.81 -13.56 -19.30
CA ASP A 279 8.01 -13.71 -20.13
C ASP A 279 9.25 -14.12 -19.32
N HIS A 280 9.26 -13.80 -18.03
CA HIS A 280 10.39 -14.00 -17.14
C HIS A 280 9.97 -14.64 -15.82
N SER A 281 10.86 -15.39 -15.18
CA SER A 281 10.69 -15.85 -13.80
C SER A 281 10.84 -14.69 -12.81
N LEU A 282 10.20 -14.77 -11.64
CA LEU A 282 10.43 -13.78 -10.57
C LEU A 282 11.90 -13.68 -10.14
N HIS A 283 12.64 -14.78 -10.26
CA HIS A 283 14.07 -14.79 -9.95
C HIS A 283 14.88 -13.91 -10.92
N GLU A 284 14.65 -14.08 -12.23
CA GLU A 284 15.27 -13.24 -13.26
C GLU A 284 14.89 -11.78 -13.11
N ILE A 285 13.60 -11.50 -12.88
CA ILE A 285 13.09 -10.14 -12.67
C ILE A 285 13.76 -9.50 -11.46
N TRP A 286 13.81 -10.22 -10.33
CA TRP A 286 14.42 -9.71 -9.09
C TRP A 286 15.91 -9.40 -9.26
N GLN A 287 16.63 -10.19 -10.01
CA GLN A 287 18.07 -10.02 -10.22
C GLN A 287 18.39 -8.99 -11.30
N SER A 288 17.70 -9.04 -12.43
CA SER A 288 18.18 -8.46 -13.68
C SER A 288 17.29 -7.39 -14.28
N SER A 289 16.00 -7.24 -13.83
CA SER A 289 15.10 -6.25 -14.40
C SER A 289 15.67 -4.83 -14.27
N PRO A 290 15.69 -4.06 -15.38
CA PRO A 290 16.17 -2.67 -15.38
C PRO A 290 15.43 -1.81 -14.32
N ALA A 291 14.11 -1.95 -14.20
CA ALA A 291 13.33 -1.21 -13.22
C ALA A 291 13.75 -1.49 -11.77
N PHE A 292 14.05 -2.75 -11.42
CA PHE A 292 14.52 -3.08 -10.07
C PHE A 292 15.92 -2.55 -9.79
N ASN A 293 16.78 -2.52 -10.80
CA ASN A 293 18.17 -2.10 -10.67
C ASN A 293 18.35 -0.57 -10.79
N ALA A 294 17.35 0.19 -11.25
CA ALA A 294 17.44 1.62 -11.51
C ALA A 294 17.87 2.45 -10.29
N PHE A 295 17.37 2.09 -9.09
CA PHE A 295 17.64 2.82 -7.84
C PHE A 295 18.05 1.87 -6.69
N ARG A 296 18.58 0.70 -7.02
CA ARG A 296 19.11 -0.24 -6.03
C ARG A 296 20.45 0.25 -5.49
N GLY A 297 20.69 0.12 -4.19
CA GLY A 297 21.91 0.61 -3.55
C GLY A 297 21.92 2.14 -3.39
N THR A 298 23.12 2.72 -3.37
CA THR A 298 23.35 4.15 -3.09
C THR A 298 24.16 4.87 -4.17
N ASP A 299 24.83 4.13 -5.06
CA ASP A 299 25.77 4.68 -6.05
C ASP A 299 25.10 5.55 -7.14
N TRP A 300 23.77 5.41 -7.30
CA TRP A 300 22.98 6.21 -8.23
C TRP A 300 22.67 7.61 -7.70
N MET A 301 22.87 7.87 -6.39
CA MET A 301 22.44 9.08 -5.70
C MET A 301 23.27 10.28 -6.09
N PRO A 302 22.65 11.46 -6.38
CA PRO A 302 23.36 12.73 -6.47
C PRO A 302 23.64 13.35 -5.09
N GLU A 303 24.41 14.43 -5.07
CA GLU A 303 24.48 15.29 -3.87
C GLU A 303 23.11 15.95 -3.60
N PRO A 304 22.76 16.14 -2.32
CA PRO A 304 23.52 15.85 -1.10
C PRO A 304 23.37 14.41 -0.58
N CYS A 305 22.63 13.53 -1.26
CA CYS A 305 22.32 12.18 -0.76
C CYS A 305 23.54 11.27 -0.70
N ILE A 306 24.44 11.32 -1.72
CA ILE A 306 25.60 10.41 -1.80
C ILE A 306 26.58 10.62 -0.64
N SER A 307 26.77 11.85 -0.18
CA SER A 307 27.64 12.19 0.97
C SER A 307 26.91 12.18 2.32
N CYS A 308 25.59 11.98 2.32
CA CYS A 308 24.77 12.07 3.53
C CYS A 308 24.99 10.88 4.48
N ALA A 309 25.16 11.14 5.78
CA ALA A 309 25.26 10.11 6.82
C ALA A 309 23.97 9.22 6.92
N ARG A 310 22.86 9.67 6.38
CA ARG A 310 21.58 8.94 6.37
C ARG A 310 21.34 8.10 5.09
N ARG A 311 22.24 8.15 4.10
CA ARG A 311 22.03 7.52 2.79
C ARG A 311 21.64 6.03 2.88
N ASP A 312 22.20 5.30 3.85
CA ASP A 312 21.93 3.87 4.07
C ASP A 312 20.71 3.62 4.99
N GLN A 313 20.08 4.70 5.50
CA GLN A 313 18.86 4.64 6.32
C GLN A 313 17.61 4.93 5.49
N ASP A 314 17.62 6.01 4.72
CA ASP A 314 16.44 6.47 3.96
C ASP A 314 16.54 6.19 2.44
N PHE A 315 17.71 5.74 1.95
CA PHE A 315 17.95 5.41 0.53
C PHE A 315 17.52 6.53 -0.44
N GLY A 316 17.68 7.79 -0.01
CA GLY A 316 17.30 8.96 -0.79
C GLY A 316 15.78 9.22 -0.84
N GLY A 317 14.97 8.49 -0.08
CA GLY A 317 13.51 8.66 -0.01
C GLY A 317 12.73 8.00 -1.13
N CYS A 318 11.50 8.48 -1.38
CA CYS A 318 10.57 7.93 -2.37
C CYS A 318 10.88 8.42 -3.78
N ARG A 319 11.25 7.53 -4.69
CA ARG A 319 11.59 7.87 -6.10
C ARG A 319 10.40 8.34 -6.91
N CYS A 320 9.22 7.74 -6.67
CA CYS A 320 7.99 8.15 -7.32
C CYS A 320 7.60 9.58 -6.91
N GLN A 321 7.70 9.91 -5.62
CA GLN A 321 7.43 11.27 -5.12
C GLN A 321 8.46 12.27 -5.61
N ALA A 322 9.75 11.91 -5.63
CA ALA A 322 10.79 12.75 -6.21
C ALA A 322 10.46 13.09 -7.67
N PHE A 323 10.12 12.09 -8.49
CA PHE A 323 9.71 12.33 -9.89
C PHE A 323 8.47 13.22 -9.99
N LEU A 324 7.40 12.88 -9.27
CA LEU A 324 6.13 13.61 -9.36
C LEU A 324 6.24 15.09 -8.96
N LEU A 325 7.15 15.41 -8.04
CA LEU A 325 7.34 16.76 -7.55
C LEU A 325 8.42 17.56 -8.30
N THR A 326 9.42 16.88 -8.87
CA THR A 326 10.59 17.57 -9.47
C THR A 326 10.77 17.31 -10.96
N GLY A 327 10.08 16.31 -11.51
CA GLY A 327 10.30 15.80 -12.87
C GLY A 327 11.51 14.87 -13.01
N ASP A 328 12.24 14.59 -11.91
CA ASP A 328 13.43 13.72 -11.90
C ASP A 328 13.38 12.72 -10.74
N ALA A 329 13.32 11.44 -11.08
CA ALA A 329 13.30 10.36 -10.10
C ALA A 329 14.65 10.19 -9.35
N ARG A 330 15.74 10.76 -9.86
CA ARG A 330 17.06 10.76 -9.20
C ARG A 330 17.24 11.92 -8.24
N ALA A 331 16.38 12.95 -8.31
CA ALA A 331 16.48 14.10 -7.41
C ALA A 331 16.40 13.69 -5.94
N THR A 332 17.03 14.46 -5.05
CA THR A 332 16.80 14.33 -3.61
C THR A 332 15.32 14.50 -3.32
N ASP A 333 14.73 13.55 -2.59
CA ASP A 333 13.31 13.63 -2.23
C ASP A 333 13.00 14.98 -1.57
N PRO A 334 12.01 15.76 -2.07
CA PRO A 334 11.63 17.05 -1.48
C PRO A 334 11.23 17.00 0.00
N VAL A 335 10.86 15.84 0.53
CA VAL A 335 10.62 15.65 1.97
C VAL A 335 11.88 15.89 2.79
N CYS A 336 13.06 15.57 2.25
CA CYS A 336 14.32 15.82 2.93
C CYS A 336 14.57 17.32 3.07
N HIS A 337 14.80 17.80 4.30
CA HIS A 337 15.12 19.21 4.54
C HIS A 337 16.44 19.68 3.89
N LEU A 338 17.30 18.73 3.46
CA LEU A 338 18.51 19.02 2.67
C LEU A 338 18.23 19.13 1.17
N SER A 339 17.00 18.78 0.73
CA SER A 339 16.65 18.90 -0.68
C SER A 339 16.58 20.38 -1.11
N PRO A 340 17.19 20.76 -2.25
CA PRO A 340 17.04 22.10 -2.80
C PRO A 340 15.58 22.42 -3.19
N ARG A 341 14.70 21.41 -3.22
CA ARG A 341 13.27 21.55 -3.52
C ARG A 341 12.37 21.46 -2.28
N HIS A 342 12.94 21.44 -1.06
CA HIS A 342 12.16 21.29 0.17
C HIS A 342 11.11 22.42 0.38
N ALA A 343 11.44 23.66 0.01
CA ALA A 343 10.52 24.80 0.12
C ALA A 343 9.22 24.57 -0.68
N MET A 344 9.30 23.95 -1.86
CA MET A 344 8.14 23.62 -2.69
C MET A 344 7.14 22.71 -1.96
N LEU A 345 7.64 21.79 -1.12
CA LEU A 345 6.77 20.90 -0.36
C LEU A 345 5.92 21.65 0.66
N ALA A 346 6.50 22.66 1.33
CA ALA A 346 5.78 23.50 2.27
C ALA A 346 4.67 24.31 1.58
N GLU A 347 4.95 24.86 0.37
CA GLU A 347 3.94 25.54 -0.46
C GLU A 347 2.80 24.57 -0.84
N LEU A 348 3.13 23.37 -1.32
CA LEU A 348 2.15 22.36 -1.69
C LEU A 348 1.29 21.90 -0.48
N ALA A 349 1.88 21.82 0.71
CA ALA A 349 1.17 21.46 1.93
C ALA A 349 0.26 22.59 2.44
N SER A 350 0.51 23.85 2.07
CA SER A 350 -0.33 25.00 2.45
C SER A 350 -1.59 25.13 1.59
N VAL A 351 -1.60 24.54 0.39
CA VAL A 351 -2.75 24.60 -0.52
C VAL A 351 -3.80 23.59 -0.11
N GLN A 352 -4.88 24.08 0.48
CA GLN A 352 -6.04 23.31 0.88
C GLN A 352 -7.29 23.97 0.29
N ALA A 353 -8.18 23.15 -0.25
CA ALA A 353 -9.45 23.62 -0.79
C ALA A 353 -10.58 22.64 -0.40
N ASP A 354 -11.78 23.19 -0.23
CA ASP A 354 -13.00 22.39 -0.04
C ASP A 354 -13.59 22.07 -1.42
N GLU A 355 -12.85 21.23 -2.17
CA GLU A 355 -13.26 20.77 -3.49
C GLU A 355 -13.95 19.42 -3.39
N PRO A 356 -14.92 19.13 -4.27
CA PRO A 356 -15.52 17.81 -4.37
C PRO A 356 -14.46 16.79 -4.80
N TYR A 357 -14.56 15.56 -4.29
CA TYR A 357 -13.65 14.50 -4.67
C TYR A 357 -13.77 14.09 -6.14
N VAL A 358 -12.64 13.96 -6.81
CA VAL A 358 -12.52 13.22 -8.05
C VAL A 358 -12.40 11.75 -7.71
N TYR A 359 -13.51 11.03 -7.80
CA TYR A 359 -13.56 9.62 -7.48
C TYR A 359 -12.86 8.76 -8.53
N ARG A 360 -12.24 7.67 -8.08
CA ARG A 360 -11.73 6.61 -8.96
C ARG A 360 -12.90 6.03 -9.78
N ARG A 361 -12.73 5.91 -11.07
CA ARG A 361 -13.72 5.37 -12.01
C ARG A 361 -13.13 4.24 -12.83
#